data_e3e1961399526f1a3454c36d20761cd2
#
_entry.id   e3e1961399526f1a3454c36d20761cd2
#
_cell.length_a   1.000
_cell.length_b   1.000
_cell.length_c   1.000
_cell.angle_alpha   90.00
_cell.angle_beta   90.00
_cell.angle_gamma   90.00
#
_symmetry.space_group_name_H-M   'P 1'
#
loop_
_entity.id
_entity.type
_entity.pdbx_description
1 polymer ?
#
loop_
_entity_poly.entity_id
_entity_poly.type
_entity_poly.pdbx_seq_one_letter_code
_entity_poly.pdbx_strand_id
1 'polypeptide(L)'
;MKIVKASCIVIFITGLLAGVFFSSSVSAQDISGTWHGKLSIPTGSLTIVFHISQTEQGAYVTTLDSPDQGANGIKTQTTSFNDSTLIIQIPVIHASYKGKLNSDNTINGTFTQGMPLPLNLKKGEASRPKRPQEPQPPFPYRSEEVTVRNERDGINLAGTLTLPEKGTKFPAVVMVTGCGDRYR
;
A
#
# COMPACT_ATOMS: atom_id res chain seq x y z
N MET A 1 -69.10 -18.35 39.57
CA MET A 1 -67.78 -18.90 39.85
C MET A 1 -67.21 -19.50 38.57
N LYS A 2 -66.58 -18.64 37.69
CA LYS A 2 -65.87 -19.08 36.42
C LYS A 2 -65.26 -17.86 35.71
N ILE A 3 -64.40 -17.03 36.35
CA ILE A 3 -63.71 -15.89 35.67
C ILE A 3 -62.24 -15.79 36.14
N VAL A 4 -61.57 -16.88 36.49
CA VAL A 4 -60.18 -16.77 37.00
C VAL A 4 -59.16 -17.57 36.15
N LYS A 5 -59.56 -18.19 35.02
CA LYS A 5 -58.64 -19.02 34.19
C LYS A 5 -58.18 -18.40 32.88
N ALA A 6 -58.62 -17.21 32.53
CA ALA A 6 -58.20 -16.58 31.24
C ALA A 6 -57.04 -15.62 31.38
N SER A 7 -56.71 -15.16 32.62
CA SER A 7 -55.68 -14.11 32.80
C SER A 7 -54.23 -14.63 32.83
N CYS A 8 -54.00 -15.90 33.13
CA CYS A 8 -52.66 -16.49 33.21
C CYS A 8 -52.04 -16.90 31.87
N ILE A 9 -52.86 -17.12 30.83
CA ILE A 9 -52.38 -17.57 29.52
C ILE A 9 -51.87 -16.38 28.64
N VAL A 10 -52.42 -15.17 28.84
CA VAL A 10 -52.03 -13.99 28.08
C VAL A 10 -50.66 -13.44 28.52
N ILE A 11 -50.29 -13.64 29.80
CA ILE A 11 -48.98 -13.17 30.31
C ILE A 11 -47.79 -14.05 29.83
N PHE A 12 -48.06 -15.33 29.48
CA PHE A 12 -47.01 -16.24 29.03
C PHE A 12 -46.66 -16.06 27.51
N ILE A 13 -47.56 -15.49 26.71
CA ILE A 13 -47.36 -15.29 25.28
C ILE A 13 -46.63 -13.94 25.02
N THR A 14 -46.78 -12.95 25.87
CA THR A 14 -46.07 -11.65 25.74
C THR A 14 -44.59 -11.70 26.18
N GLY A 15 -44.21 -12.72 26.96
CA GLY A 15 -42.80 -12.89 27.41
C GLY A 15 -41.90 -13.56 26.36
N LEU A 16 -42.45 -14.24 25.34
CA LEU A 16 -41.68 -15.00 24.35
C LEU A 16 -41.33 -14.21 23.08
N LEU A 17 -41.86 -12.99 22.91
CA LEU A 17 -41.61 -12.17 21.71
C LEU A 17 -40.58 -11.02 21.90
N ALA A 18 -40.02 -10.87 23.12
CA ALA A 18 -38.98 -9.85 23.42
C ALA A 18 -37.55 -10.41 23.37
N GLY A 19 -37.38 -11.64 22.92
CA GLY A 19 -36.06 -12.25 22.75
C GLY A 19 -35.64 -12.19 21.29
N VAL A 20 -34.54 -11.47 21.02
CA VAL A 20 -33.68 -11.62 19.86
C VAL A 20 -33.86 -10.61 18.75
N PHE A 21 -33.21 -9.49 18.91
CA PHE A 21 -32.42 -8.88 17.82
C PHE A 21 -31.17 -8.26 18.42
N PHE A 22 -30.33 -9.05 19.08
CA PHE A 22 -28.92 -8.70 19.14
C PHE A 22 -28.31 -9.08 17.79
N SER A 23 -28.53 -8.27 16.77
CA SER A 23 -27.69 -8.28 15.57
C SER A 23 -26.32 -7.85 16.04
N SER A 24 -25.45 -8.82 16.35
CA SER A 24 -24.02 -8.56 16.50
C SER A 24 -23.58 -8.02 15.14
N SER A 25 -23.40 -6.71 15.05
CA SER A 25 -22.71 -6.09 13.93
C SER A 25 -21.30 -6.67 13.94
N VAL A 26 -21.07 -7.68 13.10
CA VAL A 26 -19.72 -8.12 12.77
C VAL A 26 -19.10 -6.91 12.08
N SER A 27 -18.32 -6.13 12.84
CA SER A 27 -17.52 -5.08 12.27
C SER A 27 -16.54 -5.76 11.32
N ALA A 28 -16.80 -5.64 10.01
CA ALA A 28 -15.87 -6.12 9.02
C ALA A 28 -14.54 -5.36 9.25
N GLN A 29 -13.50 -6.10 9.61
CA GLN A 29 -12.17 -5.51 9.79
C GLN A 29 -11.72 -4.91 8.45
N ASP A 30 -11.53 -3.59 8.42
CA ASP A 30 -11.05 -2.89 7.23
C ASP A 30 -9.52 -3.02 7.14
N ILE A 31 -9.08 -3.65 6.05
CA ILE A 31 -7.67 -3.82 5.71
C ILE A 31 -7.14 -2.73 4.79
N SER A 32 -7.95 -1.74 4.43
CA SER A 32 -7.52 -0.65 3.56
C SER A 32 -6.35 0.13 4.15
N GLY A 33 -5.49 0.63 3.28
CA GLY A 33 -4.28 1.39 3.63
C GLY A 33 -3.00 0.75 3.11
N THR A 34 -1.89 1.30 3.56
CA THR A 34 -0.55 0.82 3.20
C THR A 34 -0.07 -0.22 4.19
N TRP A 35 0.45 -1.31 3.66
CA TRP A 35 1.02 -2.42 4.43
C TRP A 35 2.41 -2.72 3.91
N HIS A 36 3.39 -2.82 4.80
CA HIS A 36 4.77 -3.07 4.41
C HIS A 36 5.43 -4.16 5.23
N GLY A 37 6.40 -4.84 4.63
CA GLY A 37 7.19 -5.86 5.31
C GLY A 37 8.52 -6.10 4.60
N LYS A 38 9.43 -6.79 5.28
CA LYS A 38 10.72 -7.19 4.70
C LYS A 38 10.68 -8.66 4.31
N LEU A 39 10.90 -8.93 3.04
CA LEU A 39 11.05 -10.27 2.48
C LEU A 39 12.53 -10.65 2.49
N SER A 40 12.89 -11.68 3.26
CA SER A 40 14.26 -12.17 3.29
C SER A 40 14.52 -13.08 2.09
N ILE A 41 15.54 -12.75 1.30
CA ILE A 41 15.98 -13.51 0.14
C ILE A 41 17.44 -13.91 0.34
N PRO A 42 17.99 -14.91 -0.37
CA PRO A 42 19.38 -15.36 -0.19
C PRO A 42 20.43 -14.26 -0.37
N THR A 43 20.13 -13.25 -1.18
CA THR A 43 21.03 -12.12 -1.49
C THR A 43 20.81 -10.90 -0.60
N GLY A 44 19.91 -10.96 0.41
CA GLY A 44 19.61 -9.85 1.29
C GLY A 44 18.13 -9.76 1.70
N SER A 45 17.57 -8.57 1.71
CA SER A 45 16.14 -8.36 1.99
C SER A 45 15.53 -7.35 1.05
N LEU A 46 14.28 -7.57 0.69
CA LEU A 46 13.48 -6.65 -0.12
C LEU A 46 12.33 -6.08 0.72
N THR A 47 12.10 -4.80 0.60
CA THR A 47 10.90 -4.16 1.15
C THR A 47 9.76 -4.39 0.17
N ILE A 48 8.69 -4.98 0.65
CA ILE A 48 7.44 -5.17 -0.08
C ILE A 48 6.40 -4.26 0.53
N VAL A 49 5.69 -3.52 -0.31
CA VAL A 49 4.61 -2.61 0.10
C VAL A 49 3.36 -2.94 -0.68
N PHE A 50 2.26 -3.16 0.02
CA PHE A 50 0.94 -3.31 -0.56
C PHE A 50 0.11 -2.07 -0.25
N HIS A 51 -0.45 -1.43 -1.27
CA HIS A 51 -1.46 -0.38 -1.14
C HIS A 51 -2.82 -0.99 -1.41
N ILE A 52 -3.59 -1.18 -0.36
CA ILE A 52 -4.92 -1.80 -0.42
C ILE A 52 -5.97 -0.72 -0.35
N SER A 53 -6.88 -0.68 -1.29
CA SER A 53 -8.04 0.21 -1.31
C SER A 53 -9.32 -0.59 -1.55
N GLN A 54 -10.46 -0.01 -1.18
CA GLN A 54 -11.76 -0.59 -1.43
C GLN A 54 -12.47 0.20 -2.51
N THR A 55 -13.09 -0.50 -3.45
CA THR A 55 -13.95 0.13 -4.48
C THR A 55 -15.29 0.52 -3.88
N GLU A 56 -16.08 1.33 -4.60
CA GLU A 56 -17.46 1.68 -4.21
C GLU A 56 -18.36 0.45 -4.04
N GLN A 57 -18.07 -0.64 -4.73
CA GLN A 57 -18.79 -1.91 -4.63
C GLN A 57 -18.29 -2.80 -3.48
N GLY A 58 -17.33 -2.32 -2.67
CA GLY A 58 -16.80 -3.06 -1.52
C GLY A 58 -15.72 -4.09 -1.85
N ALA A 59 -15.28 -4.21 -3.10
CA ALA A 59 -14.20 -5.10 -3.48
C ALA A 59 -12.83 -4.48 -3.15
N TYR A 60 -11.88 -5.30 -2.72
CA TYR A 60 -10.51 -4.85 -2.50
C TYR A 60 -9.70 -4.87 -3.80
N VAL A 61 -8.94 -3.80 -4.00
CA VAL A 61 -7.92 -3.69 -5.05
C VAL A 61 -6.59 -3.35 -4.41
N THR A 62 -5.51 -3.90 -4.98
CA THR A 62 -4.17 -3.74 -4.41
C THR A 62 -3.16 -3.41 -5.50
N THR A 63 -2.19 -2.58 -5.18
CA THR A 63 -0.94 -2.46 -5.93
C THR A 63 0.23 -2.85 -5.03
N LEU A 64 1.30 -3.34 -5.65
CA LEU A 64 2.53 -3.75 -4.99
C LEU A 64 3.67 -2.87 -5.42
N ASP A 65 4.47 -2.41 -4.44
CA ASP A 65 5.74 -1.74 -4.67
C ASP A 65 6.88 -2.57 -4.09
N SER A 66 8.04 -2.49 -4.74
CA SER A 66 9.31 -2.97 -4.21
C SER A 66 10.35 -1.85 -4.35
N PRO A 67 10.44 -0.93 -3.35
CA PRO A 67 11.29 0.26 -3.43
C PRO A 67 12.78 -0.07 -3.62
N ASP A 68 13.24 -1.18 -3.04
CA ASP A 68 14.64 -1.61 -3.16
C ASP A 68 14.98 -2.06 -4.59
N GLN A 69 13.98 -2.41 -5.40
CA GLN A 69 14.11 -2.79 -6.80
C GLN A 69 13.69 -1.67 -7.77
N GLY A 70 13.24 -0.53 -7.24
CA GLY A 70 12.71 0.57 -8.04
C GLY A 70 11.38 0.26 -8.74
N ALA A 71 10.69 -0.80 -8.34
CA ALA A 71 9.42 -1.22 -8.89
C ALA A 71 8.26 -0.61 -8.10
N ASN A 72 7.34 0.07 -8.79
CA ASN A 72 6.20 0.74 -8.19
C ASN A 72 4.92 0.47 -8.97
N GLY A 73 3.79 0.44 -8.29
CA GLY A 73 2.46 0.37 -8.89
C GLY A 73 2.17 -0.94 -9.63
N ILE A 74 2.82 -2.04 -9.27
CA ILE A 74 2.55 -3.34 -9.88
C ILE A 74 1.11 -3.74 -9.55
N LYS A 75 0.27 -3.85 -10.56
CA LYS A 75 -1.14 -4.19 -10.41
C LYS A 75 -1.30 -5.66 -10.01
N THR A 76 -2.17 -5.90 -9.03
CA THR A 76 -2.60 -7.24 -8.68
C THR A 76 -3.85 -7.64 -9.48
N GLN A 77 -4.10 -8.92 -9.66
CA GLN A 77 -5.28 -9.41 -10.35
C GLN A 77 -6.47 -9.52 -9.39
N THR A 78 -6.26 -10.13 -8.24
CA THR A 78 -7.30 -10.32 -7.23
C THR A 78 -6.77 -10.05 -5.85
N THR A 79 -7.60 -9.43 -5.03
CA THR A 79 -7.39 -9.25 -3.60
C THR A 79 -8.66 -9.70 -2.89
N SER A 80 -8.55 -10.69 -2.02
CA SER A 80 -9.65 -11.15 -1.20
C SER A 80 -9.29 -11.14 0.28
N PHE A 81 -10.25 -10.78 1.11
CA PHE A 81 -10.11 -10.78 2.56
C PHE A 81 -11.35 -11.41 3.19
N ASN A 82 -11.19 -12.60 3.75
CA ASN A 82 -12.24 -13.35 4.40
C ASN A 82 -11.68 -14.05 5.65
N ASP A 83 -12.43 -14.08 6.72
CA ASP A 83 -12.06 -14.75 7.98
C ASP A 83 -10.63 -14.38 8.45
N SER A 84 -10.33 -13.06 8.44
CA SER A 84 -9.02 -12.51 8.75
C SER A 84 -7.89 -12.99 7.84
N THR A 85 -8.19 -13.63 6.72
CA THR A 85 -7.19 -14.12 5.76
C THR A 85 -7.18 -13.24 4.53
N LEU A 86 -6.02 -12.64 4.25
CA LEU A 86 -5.73 -11.85 3.06
C LEU A 86 -5.06 -12.75 2.01
N ILE A 87 -5.58 -12.72 0.79
CA ILE A 87 -4.97 -13.39 -0.37
C ILE A 87 -4.86 -12.36 -1.50
N ILE A 88 -3.65 -12.23 -2.06
CA ILE A 88 -3.36 -11.34 -3.19
C ILE A 88 -2.69 -12.15 -4.29
N GLN A 89 -3.20 -12.04 -5.53
CA GLN A 89 -2.61 -12.68 -6.70
C GLN A 89 -1.95 -11.64 -7.60
N ILE A 90 -0.70 -11.89 -7.98
CA ILE A 90 0.14 -10.95 -8.74
C ILE A 90 0.74 -11.67 -9.95
N PRO A 91 -0.09 -12.02 -10.96
CA PRO A 91 0.34 -12.88 -12.07
C PRO A 91 1.43 -12.26 -12.93
N VAL A 92 1.51 -10.93 -13.00
CA VAL A 92 2.50 -10.22 -13.81
C VAL A 92 3.94 -10.53 -13.42
N ILE A 93 4.15 -10.93 -12.15
CA ILE A 93 5.45 -11.35 -11.61
C ILE A 93 5.42 -12.81 -11.14
N HIS A 94 4.39 -13.58 -11.50
CA HIS A 94 4.16 -14.96 -11.07
C HIS A 94 4.22 -15.13 -9.55
N ALA A 95 3.63 -14.18 -8.81
CA ALA A 95 3.66 -14.17 -7.35
C ALA A 95 2.26 -14.20 -6.73
N SER A 96 2.22 -14.61 -5.47
CA SER A 96 1.06 -14.51 -4.62
C SER A 96 1.44 -14.24 -3.17
N TYR A 97 0.52 -13.63 -2.42
CA TYR A 97 0.65 -13.46 -0.98
C TYR A 97 -0.57 -14.06 -0.29
N LYS A 98 -0.34 -14.77 0.80
CA LYS A 98 -1.38 -15.26 1.70
C LYS A 98 -0.95 -15.01 3.14
N GLY A 99 -1.78 -14.28 3.90
CA GLY A 99 -1.48 -13.96 5.30
C GLY A 99 -2.73 -13.84 6.16
N LYS A 100 -2.56 -13.96 7.46
CA LYS A 100 -3.61 -13.83 8.46
C LYS A 100 -3.43 -12.55 9.26
N LEU A 101 -4.48 -11.73 9.33
CA LEU A 101 -4.53 -10.52 10.13
C LEU A 101 -4.64 -10.90 11.62
N ASN A 102 -3.78 -10.31 12.43
CA ASN A 102 -3.76 -10.48 13.88
C ASN A 102 -4.45 -9.29 14.57
N SER A 103 -4.72 -9.45 15.86
CA SER A 103 -5.33 -8.41 16.70
C SER A 103 -4.47 -7.16 16.90
N ASP A 104 -3.17 -7.26 16.69
CA ASP A 104 -2.18 -6.17 16.79
C ASP A 104 -2.01 -5.36 15.48
N ASN A 105 -2.91 -5.53 14.51
CA ASN A 105 -2.83 -4.93 13.18
C ASN A 105 -1.55 -5.30 12.42
N THR A 106 -1.08 -6.53 12.58
CA THR A 106 -0.06 -7.14 11.73
C THR A 106 -0.67 -8.26 10.90
N ILE A 107 -0.09 -8.56 9.74
CA ILE A 107 -0.48 -9.70 8.91
C ILE A 107 0.72 -10.63 8.81
N ASN A 108 0.60 -11.82 9.40
CA ASN A 108 1.61 -12.85 9.28
C ASN A 108 1.29 -13.72 8.07
N GLY A 109 2.23 -13.83 7.15
CA GLY A 109 1.95 -14.50 5.90
C GLY A 109 3.16 -15.01 5.15
N THR A 110 2.88 -15.47 3.96
CA THR A 110 3.86 -16.06 3.04
C THR A 110 3.70 -15.40 1.67
N PHE A 111 4.80 -14.92 1.14
CA PHE A 111 4.94 -14.45 -0.24
C PHE A 111 5.55 -15.59 -1.06
N THR A 112 4.90 -15.94 -2.16
CA THR A 112 5.34 -17.03 -3.03
C THR A 112 5.66 -16.47 -4.41
N GLN A 113 6.92 -16.63 -4.82
CA GLN A 113 7.39 -16.34 -6.18
C GLN A 113 8.42 -17.41 -6.52
N GLY A 114 7.96 -18.49 -7.12
CA GLY A 114 8.74 -19.71 -7.28
C GLY A 114 8.81 -20.53 -5.99
N MET A 115 9.35 -19.97 -4.91
CA MET A 115 9.39 -20.60 -3.57
C MET A 115 8.62 -19.75 -2.55
N PRO A 116 8.02 -20.37 -1.52
CA PRO A 116 7.36 -19.66 -0.44
C PRO A 116 8.39 -19.06 0.54
N LEU A 117 8.24 -17.77 0.84
CA LEU A 117 9.08 -17.05 1.79
C LEU A 117 8.18 -16.35 2.83
N PRO A 118 8.55 -16.36 4.11
CA PRO A 118 7.81 -15.63 5.13
C PRO A 118 7.82 -14.14 4.86
N LEU A 119 6.65 -13.51 4.93
CA LEU A 119 6.50 -12.05 4.83
C LEU A 119 5.44 -11.57 5.81
N ASN A 120 5.89 -10.93 6.87
CA ASN A 120 5.03 -10.32 7.85
C ASN A 120 4.85 -8.84 7.53
N LEU A 121 3.60 -8.39 7.48
CA LEU A 121 3.24 -7.03 7.12
C LEU A 121 2.81 -6.25 8.38
N LYS A 122 3.17 -4.96 8.39
CA LYS A 122 2.70 -3.97 9.36
C LYS A 122 1.97 -2.87 8.62
N LYS A 123 0.90 -2.34 9.23
CA LYS A 123 0.17 -1.20 8.68
C LYS A 123 0.98 0.07 8.86
N GLY A 124 1.06 0.91 7.82
CA GLY A 124 1.80 2.17 7.81
C GLY A 124 2.71 2.29 6.59
N GLU A 125 3.39 3.45 6.50
CA GLU A 125 4.33 3.71 5.42
C GLU A 125 5.64 2.94 5.60
N ALA A 126 6.16 2.40 4.50
CA ALA A 126 7.49 1.81 4.49
C ALA A 126 8.54 2.91 4.65
N SER A 127 9.52 2.66 5.50
CA SER A 127 10.69 3.54 5.56
C SER A 127 11.39 3.50 4.19
N ARG A 128 11.51 4.67 3.56
CA ARG A 128 12.26 4.76 2.30
C ARG A 128 13.72 4.38 2.53
N PRO A 129 14.36 3.67 1.59
CA PRO A 129 15.78 3.42 1.68
C PRO A 129 16.54 4.72 1.88
N LYS A 130 17.38 4.78 2.90
CA LYS A 130 18.25 5.94 3.09
C LYS A 130 19.19 6.05 1.88
N ARG A 131 19.15 7.18 1.20
CA ARG A 131 20.06 7.53 0.10
C ARG A 131 21.07 8.55 0.61
N PRO A 132 22.17 8.15 1.23
CA PRO A 132 23.12 9.07 1.84
C PRO A 132 23.78 10.01 0.83
N GLN A 133 23.75 9.66 -0.47
CA GLN A 133 24.26 10.49 -1.55
C GLN A 133 23.26 11.57 -2.01
N GLU A 134 22.00 11.49 -1.59
CA GLU A 134 20.98 12.49 -1.94
C GLU A 134 21.16 13.72 -1.07
N PRO A 135 21.49 14.88 -1.65
CA PRO A 135 21.67 16.11 -0.89
C PRO A 135 20.41 16.49 -0.12
N GLN A 136 20.55 16.91 1.11
CA GLN A 136 19.45 17.39 1.94
C GLN A 136 19.53 18.91 2.11
N PRO A 137 18.41 19.64 2.17
CA PRO A 137 18.38 21.06 2.47
C PRO A 137 19.00 21.38 3.86
N PRO A 138 19.65 22.55 4.05
CA PRO A 138 19.92 23.57 3.03
C PRO A 138 21.02 23.13 2.06
N PHE A 139 20.78 23.32 0.75
CA PHE A 139 21.76 22.94 -0.28
C PHE A 139 22.91 23.94 -0.32
N PRO A 140 24.16 23.48 -0.53
CA PRO A 140 25.33 24.38 -0.70
C PRO A 140 25.43 24.98 -2.11
N TYR A 141 24.30 25.01 -2.85
CA TYR A 141 24.21 25.50 -4.22
C TYR A 141 22.78 26.03 -4.49
N ARG A 142 22.64 26.87 -5.51
CA ARG A 142 21.34 27.28 -6.03
C ARG A 142 20.83 26.23 -6.97
N SER A 143 19.54 25.97 -6.93
CA SER A 143 18.83 25.04 -7.81
C SER A 143 17.66 25.76 -8.48
N GLU A 144 17.58 25.69 -9.80
CA GLU A 144 16.59 26.37 -10.61
C GLU A 144 16.00 25.37 -11.62
N GLU A 145 14.68 25.34 -11.73
CA GLU A 145 14.01 24.60 -12.79
C GLU A 145 14.09 25.41 -14.09
N VAL A 146 14.60 24.79 -15.14
CA VAL A 146 14.80 25.42 -16.44
C VAL A 146 14.07 24.66 -17.53
N THR A 147 13.60 25.40 -18.53
CA THR A 147 13.03 24.82 -19.75
C THR A 147 13.87 25.25 -20.92
N VAL A 148 14.40 24.29 -21.65
CA VAL A 148 15.17 24.51 -22.87
C VAL A 148 14.34 24.12 -24.08
N ARG A 149 14.11 25.06 -24.98
CA ARG A 149 13.40 24.77 -26.22
C ARG A 149 14.36 24.19 -27.26
N ASN A 150 14.02 23.04 -27.80
CA ASN A 150 14.68 22.48 -28.98
C ASN A 150 13.95 23.01 -30.21
N GLU A 151 14.55 24.02 -30.87
CA GLU A 151 13.95 24.67 -32.05
C GLU A 151 13.81 23.70 -33.23
N ARG A 152 14.74 22.74 -33.36
CA ARG A 152 14.75 21.80 -34.48
C ARG A 152 13.54 20.87 -34.47
N ASP A 153 13.20 20.37 -33.28
CA ASP A 153 12.14 19.36 -33.12
C ASP A 153 10.86 19.94 -32.51
N GLY A 154 10.85 21.25 -32.19
CA GLY A 154 9.71 21.97 -31.65
C GLY A 154 9.27 21.51 -30.24
N ILE A 155 10.16 20.85 -29.48
CA ILE A 155 9.87 20.31 -28.16
C ILE A 155 10.53 21.13 -27.06
N ASN A 156 9.94 21.12 -25.88
CA ASN A 156 10.52 21.71 -24.66
C ASN A 156 11.11 20.61 -23.79
N LEU A 157 12.35 20.80 -23.38
CA LEU A 157 13.08 19.93 -22.47
C LEU A 157 13.11 20.61 -21.10
N ALA A 158 12.60 19.95 -20.09
CA ALA A 158 12.70 20.42 -18.73
C ALA A 158 13.98 19.88 -18.09
N GLY A 159 14.63 20.70 -17.27
CA GLY A 159 15.85 20.35 -16.55
C GLY A 159 15.97 21.11 -15.24
N THR A 160 16.88 20.67 -14.40
CA THR A 160 17.27 21.36 -13.18
C THR A 160 18.68 21.87 -13.35
N LEU A 161 18.86 23.17 -13.22
CA LEU A 161 20.18 23.83 -13.23
C LEU A 161 20.66 24.02 -11.80
N THR A 162 21.83 23.48 -11.49
CA THR A 162 22.48 23.73 -10.18
C THR A 162 23.72 24.55 -10.37
N LEU A 163 23.87 25.59 -9.55
CA LEU A 163 24.97 26.56 -9.62
C LEU A 163 25.59 26.74 -8.23
N PRO A 164 26.93 26.84 -8.11
CA PRO A 164 27.55 27.26 -6.87
C PRO A 164 27.05 28.65 -6.43
N GLU A 165 26.97 28.87 -5.11
CA GLU A 165 26.50 30.16 -4.57
C GLU A 165 27.41 31.34 -4.93
N LYS A 166 28.71 31.09 -5.12
CA LYS A 166 29.72 32.12 -5.38
C LYS A 166 30.42 31.84 -6.70
N GLY A 167 30.68 32.91 -7.45
CA GLY A 167 31.38 32.87 -8.73
C GLY A 167 30.49 33.28 -9.91
N THR A 168 31.12 33.53 -11.05
CA THR A 168 30.45 34.01 -12.27
C THR A 168 30.75 33.17 -13.51
N LYS A 169 31.78 32.30 -13.44
CA LYS A 169 32.17 31.40 -14.53
C LYS A 169 32.41 30.00 -13.98
N PHE A 170 31.70 29.04 -14.50
CA PHE A 170 31.77 27.66 -14.05
C PHE A 170 31.95 26.72 -15.24
N PRO A 171 32.70 25.62 -15.10
CA PRO A 171 32.61 24.52 -16.06
C PRO A 171 31.21 23.93 -16.00
N ALA A 172 30.65 23.60 -17.15
CA ALA A 172 29.31 23.02 -17.25
C ALA A 172 29.40 21.52 -17.45
N VAL A 173 28.52 20.77 -16.75
CA VAL A 173 28.31 19.36 -16.94
C VAL A 173 26.82 19.15 -17.21
N VAL A 174 26.49 18.45 -18.28
CA VAL A 174 25.12 18.06 -18.60
C VAL A 174 24.95 16.59 -18.31
N MET A 175 24.01 16.26 -17.42
CA MET A 175 23.62 14.89 -17.15
C MET A 175 22.28 14.59 -17.85
N VAL A 176 22.26 13.54 -18.66
CA VAL A 176 21.07 13.10 -19.37
C VAL A 176 20.67 11.73 -18.83
N THR A 177 19.42 11.60 -18.42
CA THR A 177 18.89 10.31 -18.02
C THR A 177 18.61 9.44 -19.25
N GLY A 178 18.90 8.14 -19.16
CA GLY A 178 18.52 7.19 -20.20
C GLY A 178 17.00 7.03 -20.36
N CYS A 179 16.56 6.47 -21.46
CA CYS A 179 15.16 6.14 -21.70
C CYS A 179 14.68 5.10 -20.68
N GLY A 180 13.70 5.47 -19.86
CA GLY A 180 13.05 4.64 -18.86
C GLY A 180 12.19 5.52 -17.97
N ASP A 181 11.11 4.96 -17.43
CA ASP A 181 10.24 5.63 -16.46
C ASP A 181 11.04 5.93 -15.18
N ARG A 182 11.66 7.09 -15.12
CA ARG A 182 12.27 7.61 -13.91
C ARG A 182 11.44 8.77 -13.41
N TYR A 183 10.81 8.56 -12.28
CA TYR A 183 10.11 9.62 -11.58
C TYR A 183 11.08 10.72 -11.15
N ARG A 184 10.65 11.95 -11.36
CA ARG A 184 11.26 13.16 -10.78
C ARG A 184 10.85 13.32 -9.34
#